data_bcc624ba0b9fbd174e58dd31850f3d6d
#
_entry.id   bcc624ba0b9fbd174e58dd31850f3d6d
#
_cell.length_a   1.000
_cell.length_b   1.000
_cell.length_c   1.000
_cell.angle_alpha   90.00
_cell.angle_beta   90.00
_cell.angle_gamma   90.00
#
_symmetry.space_group_name_H-M   'P 1'
#
loop_
_entity.id
_entity.type
_entity.pdbx_description
1 polymer ?
#
loop_
_entity_poly.entity_id
_entity_poly.type
_entity_poly.pdbx_seq_one_letter_code
_entity_poly.pdbx_strand_id
1 'polypeptide(L)'
;MISITNKIKLKRNVKVSKKDGKTVVSNETDKKGFIVFAKIIYCKKKMYKLTSSISTLDGDGCQVKLLNRKLRVVENIDPNSVNYFDDINKITFVGITVFPHTTIKINEINIEYEYDKEQDISKNFNGDILLLCPGYPTYDNKYRCAFIHSRMQAYKKENLKVDLAVVNENCINKSSISKFENIKVVSTGYNDIRKILQNKKYKKILIHFFDERYAQILDASDLTETEIIIYSHGSDTLYRAWDRLNAKYFENITEIPEKVYKTFPEKDDLIKRYNEKGNVKFVFVSNWAKNLSEKLIGIKYNNAYVIPCNIDTDIFKYNEKKSDLRKKIFVIRKYDNLSTYSIDIAVKVVLELSTRKIFDDLEFSFYGDGDYHDVLLAPLKNFSNVHIYKKFLSHKEIAQVHKENGIGLFPTRFDTQAVSSCEAAMSGNVVITSNGVGTEEYIYPNIGTYCDTENIKQYADLIEKIYFDEKLFKELSKQTHDCVAKTCSYNNTIGADLKLIKSKSNIAPFKYKKQVNNPILTIAVPSYNVAKFLKAGIHSLIDNKYSNKLEILIINDGSKDDTAKIGKELEKLTTN
;
A
#
# COMPACT_ATOMS: atom_id res chain seq x y z
N MET A 1 -15.59 -27.09 17.55
CA MET A 1 -15.40 -25.69 18.00
C MET A 1 -15.03 -25.66 19.48
N ILE A 2 -13.95 -25.01 19.86
CA ILE A 2 -13.56 -24.82 21.27
C ILE A 2 -13.46 -23.32 21.50
N SER A 3 -14.36 -22.77 22.34
CA SER A 3 -14.23 -21.37 22.77
C SER A 3 -13.16 -21.28 23.87
N ILE A 4 -12.19 -20.41 23.67
CA ILE A 4 -11.10 -20.18 24.64
C ILE A 4 -11.25 -18.87 25.41
N THR A 5 -12.30 -18.10 25.14
CA THR A 5 -12.53 -16.74 25.66
C THR A 5 -12.53 -16.64 27.19
N ASN A 6 -12.91 -17.71 27.88
CA ASN A 6 -13.03 -17.73 29.35
C ASN A 6 -11.82 -18.36 30.08
N LYS A 7 -10.78 -18.77 29.36
CA LYS A 7 -9.63 -19.51 29.94
C LYS A 7 -8.34 -18.67 29.92
N ILE A 8 -8.35 -17.56 30.63
CA ILE A 8 -7.17 -16.66 30.74
C ILE A 8 -6.11 -17.30 31.66
N LYS A 9 -4.89 -17.46 31.15
CA LYS A 9 -3.74 -18.02 31.90
C LYS A 9 -2.78 -16.96 32.40
N LEU A 10 -2.57 -15.88 31.66
CA LEU A 10 -1.63 -14.82 32.02
C LEU A 10 -2.25 -13.46 31.67
N LYS A 11 -2.08 -12.48 32.55
CA LYS A 11 -2.44 -11.09 32.30
C LYS A 11 -1.33 -10.15 32.80
N ARG A 12 -1.07 -9.09 32.05
CA ARG A 12 -0.09 -8.05 32.41
C ARG A 12 -0.60 -6.70 31.95
N ASN A 13 -0.52 -5.70 32.81
CA ASN A 13 -0.95 -4.31 32.52
C ASN A 13 -2.40 -4.18 32.04
N VAL A 14 -3.29 -5.09 32.47
CA VAL A 14 -4.71 -5.04 32.07
C VAL A 14 -5.62 -5.43 33.23
N LYS A 15 -6.80 -4.85 33.28
CA LYS A 15 -7.93 -5.26 34.11
C LYS A 15 -8.89 -6.10 33.23
N VAL A 16 -9.44 -7.14 33.80
CA VAL A 16 -10.39 -8.02 33.12
C VAL A 16 -11.68 -8.07 33.92
N SER A 17 -12.80 -7.81 33.27
CA SER A 17 -14.13 -7.84 33.83
C SER A 17 -15.10 -8.57 32.90
N LYS A 18 -16.32 -8.80 33.35
CA LYS A 18 -17.40 -9.32 32.50
C LYS A 18 -18.52 -8.29 32.42
N LYS A 19 -19.00 -8.04 31.20
CA LYS A 19 -20.15 -7.21 30.92
C LYS A 19 -21.04 -7.93 29.90
N ASP A 20 -22.32 -8.12 30.20
CA ASP A 20 -23.29 -8.84 29.36
C ASP A 20 -22.77 -10.25 28.94
N GLY A 21 -22.19 -10.98 29.89
CA GLY A 21 -21.62 -12.32 29.62
C GLY A 21 -20.34 -12.35 28.79
N LYS A 22 -19.87 -11.24 28.28
CA LYS A 22 -18.63 -11.12 27.48
C LYS A 22 -17.45 -10.62 28.32
N THR A 23 -16.24 -10.99 27.92
CA THR A 23 -15.01 -10.54 28.57
C THR A 23 -14.64 -9.14 28.09
N VAL A 24 -14.53 -8.21 29.03
CA VAL A 24 -14.05 -6.84 28.78
C VAL A 24 -12.66 -6.70 29.38
N VAL A 25 -11.75 -6.13 28.62
CA VAL A 25 -10.36 -5.92 29.00
C VAL A 25 -10.00 -4.45 28.83
N SER A 26 -9.56 -3.81 29.89
CA SER A 26 -9.07 -2.43 29.87
C SER A 26 -7.58 -2.37 30.20
N ASN A 27 -6.87 -1.54 29.48
CA ASN A 27 -5.50 -1.15 29.73
C ASN A 27 -5.45 0.35 30.02
N GLU A 28 -5.31 0.69 31.28
CA GLU A 28 -5.28 2.09 31.77
C GLU A 28 -3.85 2.64 31.87
N THR A 29 -2.85 1.91 31.34
CA THR A 29 -1.43 2.25 31.46
C THR A 29 -0.85 2.74 30.15
N ASP A 30 0.28 3.46 30.21
CA ASP A 30 1.06 3.89 29.05
C ASP A 30 1.85 2.75 28.37
N LYS A 31 1.80 1.55 28.93
CA LYS A 31 2.49 0.36 28.40
C LYS A 31 1.50 -0.59 27.76
N LYS A 32 1.93 -1.30 26.73
CA LYS A 32 1.11 -2.35 26.11
C LYS A 32 0.71 -3.39 27.16
N GLY A 33 -0.59 -3.67 27.22
CA GLY A 33 -1.17 -4.73 28.03
C GLY A 33 -1.12 -6.07 27.30
N PHE A 34 -1.18 -7.17 28.04
CA PHE A 34 -1.09 -8.51 27.45
C PHE A 34 -1.94 -9.54 28.19
N ILE A 35 -2.65 -10.36 27.42
CA ILE A 35 -3.42 -11.49 27.92
C ILE A 35 -3.03 -12.74 27.14
N VAL A 36 -2.90 -13.87 27.83
CA VAL A 36 -2.70 -15.19 27.20
C VAL A 36 -3.86 -16.09 27.59
N PHE A 37 -4.47 -16.72 26.60
CA PHE A 37 -5.51 -17.72 26.77
C PHE A 37 -4.93 -19.13 26.96
N ALA A 38 -5.83 -20.09 27.25
CA ALA A 38 -5.45 -21.46 27.47
C ALA A 38 -4.72 -22.08 26.28
N LYS A 39 -3.89 -23.06 26.60
CA LYS A 39 -3.13 -23.86 25.66
C LYS A 39 -4.03 -24.48 24.58
N ILE A 40 -3.63 -24.32 23.31
CA ILE A 40 -4.24 -25.04 22.19
C ILE A 40 -3.93 -26.54 22.36
N ILE A 41 -4.98 -27.36 22.38
CA ILE A 41 -4.82 -28.82 22.50
C ILE A 41 -4.40 -29.36 21.14
N TYR A 42 -3.31 -30.08 21.13
CA TYR A 42 -2.64 -30.59 19.94
C TYR A 42 -3.35 -31.81 19.32
N CYS A 43 -3.58 -31.78 18.00
CA CYS A 43 -3.89 -32.94 17.17
C CYS A 43 -2.96 -32.99 15.97
N LYS A 44 -2.18 -34.07 15.80
CA LYS A 44 -1.26 -34.24 14.66
C LYS A 44 -2.00 -34.20 13.32
N LYS A 45 -1.44 -33.46 12.33
CA LYS A 45 -1.87 -33.44 10.92
C LYS A 45 -3.26 -32.85 10.62
N LYS A 46 -3.69 -31.80 11.32
CA LYS A 46 -4.96 -31.13 10.98
C LYS A 46 -4.76 -29.63 10.85
N MET A 47 -5.49 -29.06 9.90
CA MET A 47 -5.63 -27.62 9.78
C MET A 47 -6.50 -27.07 10.90
N TYR A 48 -6.11 -25.94 11.45
CA TYR A 48 -6.84 -25.25 12.53
C TYR A 48 -7.38 -23.95 11.99
N LYS A 49 -8.64 -23.69 12.28
CA LYS A 49 -9.30 -22.43 12.03
C LYS A 49 -9.42 -21.67 13.33
N LEU A 50 -8.83 -20.51 13.41
CA LEU A 50 -9.00 -19.56 14.50
C LEU A 50 -9.93 -18.45 14.04
N THR A 51 -11.06 -18.31 14.72
CA THR A 51 -11.97 -17.18 14.54
C THR A 51 -11.86 -16.27 15.75
N SER A 52 -11.58 -14.99 15.51
CA SER A 52 -11.59 -13.96 16.54
C SER A 52 -12.52 -12.82 16.16
N SER A 53 -13.28 -12.35 17.16
CA SER A 53 -14.16 -11.17 17.04
C SER A 53 -14.03 -10.34 18.30
N ILE A 54 -13.43 -9.16 18.16
CA ILE A 54 -13.11 -8.26 19.25
C ILE A 54 -13.56 -6.85 18.87
N SER A 55 -14.33 -6.22 19.73
CA SER A 55 -14.78 -4.85 19.55
C SER A 55 -13.93 -3.91 20.41
N THR A 56 -13.39 -2.85 19.83
CA THR A 56 -12.80 -1.74 20.58
C THR A 56 -13.92 -0.86 21.08
N LEU A 57 -13.99 -0.66 22.40
CA LEU A 57 -14.97 0.21 23.05
C LEU A 57 -14.40 1.61 23.20
N ASP A 58 -13.08 1.71 23.45
CA ASP A 58 -12.35 2.96 23.58
C ASP A 58 -10.86 2.73 23.29
N GLY A 59 -10.16 3.76 22.77
CA GLY A 59 -8.72 3.74 22.50
C GLY A 59 -8.33 3.09 21.14
N ASP A 60 -7.06 2.70 21.04
CA ASP A 60 -6.41 2.28 19.79
C ASP A 60 -6.65 0.82 19.39
N GLY A 61 -7.31 0.05 20.24
CA GLY A 61 -7.66 -1.34 19.96
C GLY A 61 -6.65 -2.36 20.50
N CYS A 62 -6.55 -3.49 19.81
CA CYS A 62 -5.72 -4.61 20.24
C CYS A 62 -5.21 -5.40 19.03
N GLN A 63 -4.31 -6.35 19.31
CA GLN A 63 -3.81 -7.31 18.35
C GLN A 63 -3.85 -8.73 18.92
N VAL A 64 -4.31 -9.67 18.11
CA VAL A 64 -4.28 -11.10 18.45
C VAL A 64 -2.94 -11.70 17.99
N LYS A 65 -2.36 -12.56 18.82
CA LYS A 65 -1.04 -13.17 18.61
C LYS A 65 -1.09 -14.68 18.77
N LEU A 66 -0.45 -15.36 17.85
CA LEU A 66 -0.15 -16.78 17.99
C LEU A 66 1.23 -16.94 18.64
N LEU A 67 1.30 -17.72 19.71
CA LEU A 67 2.50 -17.82 20.56
C LEU A 67 2.98 -19.26 20.63
N ASN A 68 4.30 -19.44 20.63
CA ASN A 68 4.92 -20.74 20.85
C ASN A 68 4.94 -21.14 22.34
N ARG A 69 5.50 -22.32 22.65
CA ARG A 69 5.60 -22.87 24.00
C ARG A 69 6.38 -21.96 24.98
N LYS A 70 7.27 -21.10 24.49
CA LYS A 70 8.05 -20.12 25.26
C LYS A 70 7.39 -18.73 25.28
N LEU A 71 6.12 -18.61 24.88
CA LEU A 71 5.35 -17.37 24.75
C LEU A 71 5.97 -16.33 23.78
N ARG A 72 6.81 -16.78 22.85
CA ARG A 72 7.31 -15.92 21.77
C ARG A 72 6.28 -15.86 20.65
N VAL A 73 6.11 -14.69 20.07
CA VAL A 73 5.19 -14.48 18.95
C VAL A 73 5.68 -15.27 17.73
N VAL A 74 4.80 -16.08 17.19
CA VAL A 74 4.99 -16.80 15.92
C VAL A 74 4.35 -16.02 14.80
N GLU A 75 3.13 -15.50 15.04
CA GLU A 75 2.35 -14.77 14.05
C GLU A 75 1.44 -13.76 14.75
N ASN A 76 1.26 -12.59 14.12
CA ASN A 76 0.28 -11.59 14.51
C ASN A 76 -0.91 -11.69 13.57
N ILE A 77 -2.12 -11.64 14.14
CA ILE A 77 -3.37 -11.71 13.39
C ILE A 77 -4.32 -10.59 13.81
N ASP A 78 -5.17 -10.16 12.90
CA ASP A 78 -6.13 -9.10 13.19
C ASP A 78 -7.22 -9.55 14.16
N PRO A 79 -7.71 -8.65 15.04
CA PRO A 79 -8.68 -8.97 16.07
C PRO A 79 -10.02 -9.49 15.55
N ASN A 80 -10.40 -9.14 14.32
CA ASN A 80 -11.65 -9.57 13.69
C ASN A 80 -11.35 -10.38 12.44
N SER A 81 -10.81 -11.58 12.62
CA SER A 81 -10.31 -12.40 11.52
C SER A 81 -10.69 -13.86 11.66
N VAL A 82 -10.64 -14.55 10.54
CA VAL A 82 -10.62 -16.01 10.44
C VAL A 82 -9.28 -16.41 9.84
N ASN A 83 -8.46 -17.12 10.59
CA ASN A 83 -7.14 -17.56 10.18
C ASN A 83 -7.06 -19.08 10.18
N TYR A 84 -6.26 -19.61 9.24
CA TYR A 84 -6.01 -21.04 9.11
C TYR A 84 -4.51 -21.28 9.28
N PHE A 85 -4.16 -22.29 10.04
CA PHE A 85 -2.76 -22.67 10.25
C PHE A 85 -2.64 -24.19 10.38
N ASP A 86 -1.57 -24.72 9.80
CA ASP A 86 -1.28 -26.16 9.70
C ASP A 86 -0.15 -26.64 10.63
N ASP A 87 0.77 -25.74 11.00
CA ASP A 87 1.94 -26.09 11.79
C ASP A 87 1.75 -25.76 13.28
N ILE A 88 1.00 -26.61 13.94
CA ILE A 88 0.73 -26.46 15.38
C ILE A 88 1.98 -26.73 16.25
N ASN A 89 3.03 -27.33 15.73
CA ASN A 89 4.23 -27.60 16.51
C ASN A 89 4.90 -26.30 16.99
N LYS A 90 4.65 -25.20 16.29
CA LYS A 90 5.19 -23.86 16.65
C LYS A 90 4.22 -23.05 17.49
N ILE A 91 2.90 -23.31 17.41
CA ILE A 91 1.86 -22.51 18.08
C ILE A 91 1.31 -23.27 19.28
N THR A 92 1.33 -22.63 20.45
CA THR A 92 0.87 -23.24 21.71
C THR A 92 -0.24 -22.44 22.38
N PHE A 93 -0.23 -21.11 22.23
CA PHE A 93 -1.18 -20.24 22.89
C PHE A 93 -1.69 -19.16 21.95
N VAL A 94 -2.88 -18.64 22.27
CA VAL A 94 -3.40 -17.39 21.70
C VAL A 94 -3.22 -16.30 22.73
N GLY A 95 -2.65 -15.17 22.34
CA GLY A 95 -2.50 -13.99 23.17
C GLY A 95 -3.19 -12.78 22.54
N ILE A 96 -3.49 -11.77 23.36
CA ILE A 96 -3.95 -10.46 22.89
C ILE A 96 -3.05 -9.40 23.51
N THR A 97 -2.51 -8.53 22.67
CA THR A 97 -1.90 -7.27 23.10
C THR A 97 -2.98 -6.20 23.08
N VAL A 98 -3.20 -5.51 24.18
CA VAL A 98 -4.12 -4.37 24.30
C VAL A 98 -3.28 -3.11 24.34
N PHE A 99 -3.54 -2.16 23.45
CA PHE A 99 -2.77 -0.93 23.38
C PHE A 99 -3.01 -0.04 24.62
N PRO A 100 -2.11 0.92 24.92
CA PRO A 100 -2.28 1.84 26.02
C PRO A 100 -3.65 2.54 25.98
N HIS A 101 -4.21 2.84 27.15
CA HIS A 101 -5.49 3.56 27.32
C HIS A 101 -6.63 3.01 26.46
N THR A 102 -6.68 1.68 26.31
CA THR A 102 -7.64 1.00 25.42
C THR A 102 -8.54 0.05 26.21
N THR A 103 -9.83 0.08 25.90
CA THR A 103 -10.82 -0.90 26.38
C THR A 103 -11.37 -1.69 25.21
N ILE A 104 -11.31 -3.01 25.29
CA ILE A 104 -11.83 -3.94 24.29
C ILE A 104 -12.89 -4.87 24.89
N LYS A 105 -13.82 -5.30 24.05
CA LYS A 105 -14.80 -6.36 24.36
C LYS A 105 -14.50 -7.56 23.47
N ILE A 106 -14.18 -8.69 24.08
CA ILE A 106 -13.94 -9.94 23.37
C ILE A 106 -15.29 -10.62 23.17
N ASN A 107 -15.77 -10.60 21.93
CA ASN A 107 -17.03 -11.25 21.57
C ASN A 107 -16.83 -12.76 21.48
N GLU A 108 -15.79 -13.19 20.76
CA GLU A 108 -15.43 -14.61 20.65
C GLU A 108 -13.95 -14.78 20.26
N ILE A 109 -13.38 -15.89 20.70
CA ILE A 109 -12.12 -16.47 20.19
C ILE A 109 -12.34 -17.98 20.17
N ASN A 110 -12.47 -18.53 18.98
CA ASN A 110 -12.81 -19.93 18.78
C ASN A 110 -11.73 -20.63 17.96
N ILE A 111 -11.44 -21.87 18.31
CA ILE A 111 -10.56 -22.76 17.54
C ILE A 111 -11.39 -23.94 17.09
N GLU A 112 -11.40 -24.18 15.80
CA GLU A 112 -12.02 -25.32 15.15
C GLU A 112 -10.95 -26.19 14.50
N TYR A 113 -11.17 -27.51 14.51
CA TYR A 113 -10.35 -28.45 13.76
C TYR A 113 -11.02 -28.69 12.43
N GLU A 114 -10.35 -28.41 11.31
CA GLU A 114 -10.85 -28.76 9.98
C GLU A 114 -9.97 -29.87 9.38
N TYR A 115 -10.61 -30.83 8.75
CA TYR A 115 -9.93 -31.80 7.89
C TYR A 115 -9.53 -31.10 6.60
N ASP A 116 -8.41 -31.54 5.96
CA ASP A 116 -7.88 -31.09 4.68
C ASP A 116 -8.98 -30.92 3.59
N LYS A 117 -9.73 -29.83 3.67
CA LYS A 117 -10.43 -29.29 2.52
C LYS A 117 -9.73 -27.99 2.17
N GLU A 118 -9.18 -27.91 0.96
CA GLU A 118 -8.84 -26.62 0.35
C GLU A 118 -9.98 -25.65 0.64
N GLN A 119 -9.69 -24.60 1.40
CA GLN A 119 -10.72 -23.65 1.73
C GLN A 119 -11.12 -22.94 0.44
N ASP A 120 -12.35 -23.13 0.02
CA ASP A 120 -12.92 -22.39 -1.09
C ASP A 120 -13.16 -20.93 -0.65
N ILE A 121 -12.08 -20.12 -0.77
CA ILE A 121 -12.17 -18.69 -0.47
C ILE A 121 -13.01 -17.93 -1.50
N SER A 122 -13.38 -18.56 -2.63
CA SER A 122 -14.15 -17.94 -3.70
C SER A 122 -15.48 -17.37 -3.21
N LYS A 123 -16.09 -17.98 -2.21
CA LYS A 123 -17.33 -17.51 -1.56
C LYS A 123 -17.21 -16.12 -0.91
N ASN A 124 -15.98 -15.64 -0.70
CA ASN A 124 -15.72 -14.32 -0.13
C ASN A 124 -15.62 -13.22 -1.19
N PHE A 125 -15.63 -13.60 -2.45
CA PHE A 125 -15.51 -12.73 -3.59
C PHE A 125 -16.88 -12.60 -4.29
N ASN A 126 -17.66 -11.57 -3.91
CA ASN A 126 -19.04 -11.37 -4.37
C ASN A 126 -19.24 -10.00 -5.07
N GLY A 127 -18.19 -9.19 -5.15
CA GLY A 127 -18.23 -7.87 -5.76
C GLY A 127 -18.19 -7.90 -7.28
N ASP A 128 -18.46 -6.77 -7.89
CA ASP A 128 -18.33 -6.54 -9.34
C ASP A 128 -16.92 -6.04 -9.70
N ILE A 129 -16.17 -5.58 -8.72
CA ILE A 129 -14.83 -5.01 -8.84
C ILE A 129 -13.89 -5.80 -7.94
N LEU A 130 -12.70 -6.12 -8.44
CA LEU A 130 -11.64 -6.75 -7.67
C LEU A 130 -10.49 -5.76 -7.46
N LEU A 131 -10.08 -5.54 -6.22
CA LEU A 131 -8.89 -4.77 -5.88
C LEU A 131 -7.79 -5.70 -5.39
N LEU A 132 -6.64 -5.65 -6.03
CA LEU A 132 -5.44 -6.42 -5.73
C LEU A 132 -4.33 -5.49 -5.21
N CYS A 133 -3.71 -5.84 -4.09
CA CYS A 133 -2.59 -5.08 -3.53
C CYS A 133 -1.63 -5.98 -2.74
N PRO A 134 -0.34 -5.57 -2.56
CA PRO A 134 0.64 -6.38 -1.82
C PRO A 134 0.54 -6.20 -0.30
N GLY A 135 -0.26 -5.24 0.16
CA GLY A 135 -0.42 -4.95 1.58
C GLY A 135 -1.62 -4.06 1.87
N TYR A 136 -2.07 -4.13 3.13
CA TYR A 136 -3.19 -3.33 3.62
C TYR A 136 -2.93 -2.97 5.10
N PRO A 137 -3.51 -1.88 5.65
CA PRO A 137 -3.33 -1.54 7.05
C PRO A 137 -3.78 -2.66 7.99
N THR A 138 -3.08 -2.76 9.10
CA THR A 138 -3.44 -3.60 10.25
C THR A 138 -3.42 -2.75 11.51
N TYR A 139 -3.98 -3.25 12.60
CA TYR A 139 -3.95 -2.51 13.87
C TYR A 139 -2.53 -2.31 14.43
N ASP A 140 -1.57 -3.15 14.03
CA ASP A 140 -0.15 -2.96 14.38
C ASP A 140 0.60 -2.02 13.44
N ASN A 141 0.15 -1.95 12.19
CA ASN A 141 0.77 -1.12 11.17
C ASN A 141 -0.29 -0.38 10.35
N LYS A 142 -0.82 0.68 10.94
CA LYS A 142 -1.88 1.51 10.33
C LYS A 142 -1.41 2.28 9.09
N TYR A 143 -0.09 2.41 8.90
CA TYR A 143 0.49 3.14 7.75
C TYR A 143 0.65 2.29 6.49
N ARG A 144 0.64 0.95 6.61
CA ARG A 144 0.88 0.05 5.48
C ARG A 144 -0.19 0.24 4.40
N CYS A 145 0.18 0.91 3.32
CA CYS A 145 -0.73 1.19 2.19
C CYS A 145 -2.05 1.90 2.62
N ALA A 146 -1.99 2.81 3.61
CA ALA A 146 -3.16 3.51 4.15
C ALA A 146 -3.97 4.27 3.08
N PHE A 147 -3.30 4.76 2.03
CA PHE A 147 -3.96 5.39 0.88
C PHE A 147 -4.92 4.45 0.12
N ILE A 148 -4.70 3.12 0.15
CA ILE A 148 -5.64 2.14 -0.41
C ILE A 148 -6.87 2.04 0.50
N HIS A 149 -6.67 2.08 1.81
CA HIS A 149 -7.77 2.04 2.77
C HIS A 149 -8.70 3.25 2.62
N SER A 150 -8.15 4.45 2.46
CA SER A 150 -8.92 5.67 2.20
C SER A 150 -9.80 5.53 0.94
N ARG A 151 -9.29 4.95 -0.13
CA ARG A 151 -10.07 4.62 -1.32
C ARG A 151 -11.17 3.60 -1.03
N MET A 152 -10.85 2.51 -0.35
CA MET A 152 -11.84 1.48 0.02
C MET A 152 -12.97 2.01 0.89
N GLN A 153 -12.69 2.93 1.82
CA GLN A 153 -13.71 3.62 2.61
C GLN A 153 -14.63 4.45 1.72
N ALA A 154 -14.07 5.17 0.75
CA ALA A 154 -14.85 5.95 -0.21
C ALA A 154 -15.70 5.05 -1.12
N TYR A 155 -15.14 3.95 -1.63
CA TYR A 155 -15.89 2.99 -2.45
C TYR A 155 -17.07 2.39 -1.69
N LYS A 156 -16.87 2.07 -0.42
CA LYS A 156 -17.93 1.58 0.46
C LYS A 156 -19.01 2.63 0.71
N LYS A 157 -18.64 3.89 0.96
CA LYS A 157 -19.57 5.01 1.12
C LYS A 157 -20.46 5.20 -0.11
N GLU A 158 -19.90 4.95 -1.30
CA GLU A 158 -20.58 5.01 -2.59
C GLU A 158 -21.28 3.70 -3.00
N ASN A 159 -21.38 2.74 -2.07
CA ASN A 159 -22.01 1.43 -2.28
C ASN A 159 -21.40 0.60 -3.42
N LEU A 160 -20.13 0.82 -3.77
CA LEU A 160 -19.44 -0.02 -4.74
C LEU A 160 -19.13 -1.39 -4.11
N LYS A 161 -19.44 -2.45 -4.85
CA LYS A 161 -19.18 -3.83 -4.43
C LYS A 161 -17.75 -4.22 -4.82
N VAL A 162 -16.79 -3.88 -3.99
CA VAL A 162 -15.37 -4.16 -4.22
C VAL A 162 -14.90 -5.30 -3.35
N ASP A 163 -14.38 -6.34 -3.98
CA ASP A 163 -13.65 -7.41 -3.31
C ASP A 163 -12.18 -6.98 -3.16
N LEU A 164 -11.66 -7.03 -1.94
CA LEU A 164 -10.28 -6.66 -1.63
C LEU A 164 -9.45 -7.90 -1.34
N ALA A 165 -8.38 -8.09 -2.10
CA ALA A 165 -7.40 -9.14 -1.85
C ALA A 165 -5.98 -8.56 -1.64
N VAL A 166 -5.39 -8.90 -0.50
CA VAL A 166 -3.95 -8.74 -0.25
C VAL A 166 -3.25 -9.98 -0.75
N VAL A 167 -2.44 -9.83 -1.80
CA VAL A 167 -1.82 -10.96 -2.51
C VAL A 167 -0.33 -11.00 -2.24
N ASN A 168 0.17 -12.08 -1.67
CA ASN A 168 1.60 -12.27 -1.44
C ASN A 168 2.02 -13.75 -1.47
N GLU A 169 3.31 -14.00 -1.67
CA GLU A 169 3.88 -15.35 -1.77
C GLU A 169 3.82 -16.13 -0.46
N ASN A 170 3.87 -15.44 0.67
CA ASN A 170 3.82 -16.08 2.00
C ASN A 170 2.44 -16.67 2.33
N CYS A 171 1.41 -16.34 1.52
CA CYS A 171 0.07 -16.89 1.64
C CYS A 171 -0.15 -18.16 0.79
N ILE A 172 0.90 -18.79 0.26
CA ILE A 172 0.78 -20.08 -0.41
C ILE A 172 0.24 -21.08 0.61
N ASN A 173 -0.97 -21.60 0.36
CA ASN A 173 -1.74 -22.51 1.23
C ASN A 173 -2.21 -21.91 2.59
N LYS A 174 -2.21 -20.58 2.76
CA LYS A 174 -2.63 -19.92 4.01
C LYS A 174 -3.48 -18.67 3.75
N SER A 175 -4.62 -18.85 3.12
CA SER A 175 -5.56 -17.74 2.95
C SER A 175 -6.22 -17.40 4.28
N SER A 176 -6.37 -16.10 4.56
CA SER A 176 -7.02 -15.59 5.75
C SER A 176 -8.01 -14.47 5.42
N ILE A 177 -9.01 -14.32 6.27
CA ILE A 177 -10.01 -13.26 6.14
C ILE A 177 -9.96 -12.44 7.41
N SER A 178 -9.69 -11.17 7.25
CA SER A 178 -9.66 -10.20 8.34
C SER A 178 -10.61 -9.04 8.07
N LYS A 179 -10.73 -8.13 9.03
CA LYS A 179 -11.51 -6.92 8.90
C LYS A 179 -10.74 -5.76 9.54
N PHE A 180 -10.49 -4.72 8.76
CA PHE A 180 -9.89 -3.50 9.24
C PHE A 180 -10.86 -2.34 9.05
N GLU A 181 -11.24 -1.64 10.12
CA GLU A 181 -12.22 -0.52 10.12
C GLU A 181 -13.45 -0.77 9.24
N ASN A 182 -14.11 -1.93 9.42
CA ASN A 182 -15.28 -2.34 8.66
C ASN A 182 -15.05 -2.67 7.15
N ILE A 183 -13.82 -2.73 6.67
CA ILE A 183 -13.47 -3.29 5.36
C ILE A 183 -13.04 -4.75 5.53
N LYS A 184 -13.66 -5.65 4.78
CA LYS A 184 -13.25 -7.06 4.71
C LYS A 184 -11.99 -7.17 3.84
N VAL A 185 -10.97 -7.86 4.35
CA VAL A 185 -9.67 -8.07 3.69
C VAL A 185 -9.46 -9.58 3.54
N VAL A 186 -9.23 -10.04 2.33
CA VAL A 186 -8.83 -11.42 2.06
C VAL A 186 -7.34 -11.43 1.76
N SER A 187 -6.53 -12.08 2.61
CA SER A 187 -5.11 -12.30 2.35
C SER A 187 -4.94 -13.66 1.72
N THR A 188 -4.30 -13.74 0.55
CA THR A 188 -4.22 -14.98 -0.23
C THR A 188 -3.02 -15.01 -1.16
N GLY A 189 -2.74 -16.18 -1.75
CA GLY A 189 -1.69 -16.37 -2.73
C GLY A 189 -2.14 -16.09 -4.16
N TYR A 190 -1.16 -15.95 -5.06
CA TYR A 190 -1.40 -15.68 -6.49
C TYR A 190 -2.24 -16.78 -7.17
N ASN A 191 -2.02 -18.06 -6.82
CA ASN A 191 -2.77 -19.17 -7.39
C ASN A 191 -4.26 -19.14 -7.09
N ASP A 192 -4.64 -18.68 -5.89
CA ASP A 192 -6.05 -18.57 -5.52
C ASP A 192 -6.74 -17.44 -6.29
N ILE A 193 -6.06 -16.30 -6.48
CA ILE A 193 -6.59 -15.22 -7.33
C ILE A 193 -6.77 -15.72 -8.77
N ARG A 194 -5.81 -16.47 -9.29
CA ARG A 194 -5.94 -17.09 -10.62
C ARG A 194 -7.17 -17.98 -10.71
N LYS A 195 -7.40 -18.88 -9.74
CA LYS A 195 -8.61 -19.73 -9.68
C LYS A 195 -9.89 -18.88 -9.62
N ILE A 196 -9.89 -17.77 -8.87
CA ILE A 196 -11.03 -16.87 -8.76
C ILE A 196 -11.32 -16.22 -10.11
N LEU A 197 -10.33 -15.67 -10.80
CA LEU A 197 -10.51 -15.04 -12.11
C LEU A 197 -10.92 -16.01 -13.21
N GLN A 198 -10.54 -17.28 -13.12
CA GLN A 198 -11.01 -18.33 -14.03
C GLN A 198 -12.49 -18.69 -13.85
N ASN A 199 -13.04 -18.47 -12.64
CA ASN A 199 -14.39 -18.88 -12.28
C ASN A 199 -15.37 -17.72 -12.14
N LYS A 200 -14.89 -16.47 -12.04
CA LYS A 200 -15.69 -15.28 -11.84
C LYS A 200 -15.21 -14.15 -12.74
N LYS A 201 -16.13 -13.54 -13.46
CA LYS A 201 -15.87 -12.33 -14.25
C LYS A 201 -16.10 -11.09 -13.40
N TYR A 202 -15.15 -10.18 -13.43
CA TYR A 202 -15.25 -8.85 -12.85
C TYR A 202 -15.41 -7.80 -13.95
N LYS A 203 -16.17 -6.76 -13.67
CA LYS A 203 -16.27 -5.61 -14.58
C LYS A 203 -14.95 -4.82 -14.62
N LYS A 204 -14.31 -4.71 -13.46
CA LYS A 204 -13.03 -4.00 -13.31
C LYS A 204 -12.11 -4.73 -12.35
N ILE A 205 -10.81 -4.66 -12.64
CA ILE A 205 -9.74 -5.11 -11.74
C ILE A 205 -8.85 -3.90 -11.46
N LEU A 206 -8.72 -3.54 -10.19
CA LEU A 206 -7.87 -2.45 -9.69
C LEU A 206 -6.62 -3.08 -9.13
N ILE A 207 -5.44 -2.66 -9.58
CA ILE A 207 -4.16 -3.23 -9.15
C ILE A 207 -3.24 -2.15 -8.63
N HIS A 208 -2.81 -2.27 -7.38
CA HIS A 208 -1.79 -1.41 -6.80
C HIS A 208 -0.44 -2.13 -6.77
N PHE A 209 0.62 -1.46 -7.19
CA PHE A 209 1.98 -2.03 -7.31
C PHE A 209 2.05 -3.20 -8.29
N PHE A 210 1.74 -2.92 -9.54
CA PHE A 210 1.74 -3.92 -10.61
C PHE A 210 3.13 -4.50 -10.88
N ASP A 211 3.22 -5.82 -10.96
CA ASP A 211 4.43 -6.55 -11.28
C ASP A 211 4.15 -7.79 -12.17
N GLU A 212 5.21 -8.50 -12.52
CA GLU A 212 5.14 -9.68 -13.37
C GLU A 212 4.23 -10.79 -12.81
N ARG A 213 4.14 -10.92 -11.49
CA ARG A 213 3.30 -11.94 -10.83
C ARG A 213 1.81 -11.65 -11.06
N TYR A 214 1.41 -10.39 -10.96
CA TYR A 214 0.04 -9.98 -11.34
C TYR A 214 -0.20 -10.21 -12.83
N ALA A 215 0.77 -9.89 -13.69
CA ALA A 215 0.66 -10.12 -15.12
C ALA A 215 0.42 -11.59 -15.46
N GLN A 216 1.16 -12.51 -14.84
CA GLN A 216 0.99 -13.96 -15.04
C GLN A 216 -0.45 -14.43 -14.69
N ILE A 217 -1.06 -13.86 -13.64
CA ILE A 217 -2.44 -14.17 -13.28
C ILE A 217 -3.42 -13.64 -14.33
N LEU A 218 -3.23 -12.37 -14.72
CA LEU A 218 -4.11 -11.71 -15.68
C LEU A 218 -4.04 -12.37 -17.05
N ASP A 219 -2.84 -12.66 -17.52
CA ASP A 219 -2.60 -13.29 -18.83
C ASP A 219 -3.15 -14.75 -18.89
N ALA A 220 -3.26 -15.42 -17.73
CA ALA A 220 -3.87 -16.74 -17.61
C ALA A 220 -5.40 -16.73 -17.47
N SER A 221 -6.05 -15.56 -17.61
CA SER A 221 -7.48 -15.36 -17.39
C SER A 221 -8.14 -14.69 -18.59
N ASP A 222 -9.40 -15.05 -18.90
CA ASP A 222 -10.19 -14.34 -19.92
C ASP A 222 -10.70 -13.01 -19.37
N LEU A 223 -9.99 -11.92 -19.69
CA LEU A 223 -10.29 -10.57 -19.25
C LEU A 223 -10.68 -9.64 -20.40
N THR A 224 -11.13 -10.18 -21.52
CA THR A 224 -11.50 -9.41 -22.72
C THR A 224 -12.65 -8.42 -22.48
N GLU A 225 -13.51 -8.70 -21.51
CA GLU A 225 -14.63 -7.82 -21.10
C GLU A 225 -14.36 -7.09 -19.78
N THR A 226 -13.16 -7.23 -19.22
CA THR A 226 -12.76 -6.66 -17.93
C THR A 226 -11.83 -5.47 -18.16
N GLU A 227 -12.15 -4.32 -17.58
CA GLU A 227 -11.24 -3.18 -17.56
C GLU A 227 -10.23 -3.34 -16.42
N ILE A 228 -8.96 -3.16 -16.72
CA ILE A 228 -7.85 -3.24 -15.78
C ILE A 228 -7.35 -1.83 -15.49
N ILE A 229 -7.30 -1.43 -14.22
CA ILE A 229 -6.79 -0.12 -13.80
C ILE A 229 -5.57 -0.35 -12.90
N ILE A 230 -4.40 0.07 -13.38
CA ILE A 230 -3.11 -0.09 -12.72
C ILE A 230 -2.76 1.22 -12.03
N TYR A 231 -2.67 1.21 -10.71
CA TYR A 231 -2.26 2.35 -9.89
C TYR A 231 -0.76 2.28 -9.61
N SER A 232 -0.02 3.17 -10.24
CA SER A 232 1.42 3.28 -10.05
C SER A 232 1.77 4.12 -8.84
N HIS A 233 2.65 3.59 -7.98
CA HIS A 233 3.12 4.22 -6.76
C HIS A 233 4.64 4.47 -6.74
N GLY A 234 5.31 4.21 -7.84
CA GLY A 234 6.73 4.48 -8.03
C GLY A 234 7.58 3.22 -8.22
N SER A 235 7.62 2.29 -7.27
CA SER A 235 8.46 1.07 -7.37
C SER A 235 8.09 0.15 -8.54
N ASP A 236 6.89 0.27 -9.04
CA ASP A 236 6.32 -0.51 -10.15
C ASP A 236 6.67 0.03 -11.55
N THR A 237 6.71 1.34 -11.73
CA THR A 237 7.00 1.99 -13.03
C THR A 237 8.25 2.85 -13.04
N LEU A 238 8.78 3.19 -11.85
CA LEU A 238 9.99 4.00 -11.67
C LEU A 238 11.15 3.17 -11.08
N TYR A 239 11.11 1.84 -11.22
CA TYR A 239 12.06 0.89 -10.64
C TYR A 239 13.52 1.23 -10.97
N ARG A 240 13.84 1.76 -12.15
CA ARG A 240 15.20 2.17 -12.52
C ARG A 240 15.75 3.26 -11.61
N ALA A 241 14.94 4.27 -11.29
CA ALA A 241 15.32 5.35 -10.38
C ALA A 241 15.34 4.85 -8.93
N TRP A 242 14.35 4.05 -8.55
CA TRP A 242 14.24 3.44 -7.22
C TRP A 242 15.42 2.54 -6.88
N ASP A 243 15.78 1.62 -7.77
CA ASP A 243 16.88 0.67 -7.54
C ASP A 243 18.24 1.38 -7.48
N ARG A 244 18.46 2.44 -8.28
CA ARG A 244 19.67 3.28 -8.19
C ARG A 244 19.81 3.98 -6.85
N LEU A 245 18.73 4.53 -6.32
CA LEU A 245 18.74 5.20 -5.03
C LEU A 245 18.93 4.21 -3.88
N ASN A 246 18.28 3.06 -3.95
CA ASN A 246 18.45 2.00 -2.96
C ASN A 246 19.90 1.51 -2.93
N ALA A 247 20.51 1.23 -4.08
CA ALA A 247 21.90 0.82 -4.15
C ALA A 247 22.83 1.86 -3.50
N LYS A 248 22.65 3.14 -3.82
CA LYS A 248 23.48 4.22 -3.29
C LYS A 248 23.36 4.42 -1.78
N TYR A 249 22.14 4.39 -1.24
CA TYR A 249 21.89 4.82 0.14
C TYR A 249 21.61 3.69 1.13
N PHE A 250 21.29 2.48 0.67
CA PHE A 250 21.08 1.32 1.51
C PHE A 250 22.28 0.41 1.59
N GLU A 251 22.87 0.13 0.44
CA GLU A 251 23.88 -0.90 0.30
C GLU A 251 25.29 -0.30 0.20
N ASN A 252 25.44 1.03 0.21
CA ASN A 252 26.68 1.74 -0.07
C ASN A 252 27.36 1.27 -1.37
N ILE A 253 26.56 0.86 -2.35
CA ILE A 253 27.03 0.37 -3.65
C ILE A 253 27.03 1.54 -4.61
N THR A 254 28.17 1.80 -5.24
CA THR A 254 28.31 2.86 -6.26
C THR A 254 27.62 2.49 -7.57
N GLU A 255 27.45 1.19 -7.83
CA GLU A 255 26.80 0.65 -9.03
C GLU A 255 25.71 -0.35 -8.66
N ILE A 256 24.61 -0.34 -9.42
CA ILE A 256 23.55 -1.34 -9.26
C ILE A 256 24.07 -2.70 -9.67
N PRO A 257 23.87 -3.77 -8.87
CA PRO A 257 24.30 -5.11 -9.23
C PRO A 257 23.77 -5.53 -10.62
N GLU A 258 24.61 -6.16 -11.42
CA GLU A 258 24.27 -6.60 -12.78
C GLU A 258 22.97 -7.42 -12.85
N LYS A 259 22.73 -8.28 -11.84
CA LYS A 259 21.49 -9.05 -11.72
C LYS A 259 20.21 -8.18 -11.74
N VAL A 260 20.28 -6.95 -11.19
CA VAL A 260 19.16 -6.01 -11.16
C VAL A 260 18.98 -5.36 -12.53
N TYR A 261 20.08 -4.95 -13.19
CA TYR A 261 20.01 -4.43 -14.56
C TYR A 261 19.40 -5.41 -15.55
N LYS A 262 19.69 -6.70 -15.38
CA LYS A 262 19.15 -7.77 -16.25
C LYS A 262 17.63 -7.87 -16.18
N THR A 263 16.98 -7.44 -15.10
CA THR A 263 15.51 -7.45 -14.97
C THR A 263 14.83 -6.24 -15.61
N PHE A 264 15.58 -5.16 -15.91
CA PHE A 264 14.97 -3.93 -16.43
C PHE A 264 14.32 -4.12 -17.82
N PRO A 265 14.92 -4.81 -18.80
CA PRO A 265 14.27 -5.04 -20.08
C PRO A 265 12.95 -5.82 -19.95
N GLU A 266 12.88 -6.79 -19.05
CA GLU A 266 11.68 -7.60 -18.81
C GLU A 266 10.57 -6.74 -18.20
N LYS A 267 10.91 -5.88 -17.22
CA LYS A 267 9.98 -4.93 -16.62
C LYS A 267 9.50 -3.88 -17.64
N ASP A 268 10.41 -3.36 -18.47
CA ASP A 268 10.05 -2.43 -19.56
C ASP A 268 9.08 -3.09 -20.55
N ASP A 269 9.39 -4.31 -20.99
CA ASP A 269 8.55 -5.05 -21.93
C ASP A 269 7.17 -5.36 -21.32
N LEU A 270 7.11 -5.65 -20.03
CA LEU A 270 5.86 -5.84 -19.29
C LEU A 270 4.98 -4.59 -19.36
N ILE A 271 5.53 -3.42 -18.98
CA ILE A 271 4.79 -2.16 -19.01
C ILE A 271 4.36 -1.78 -20.43
N LYS A 272 5.25 -1.93 -21.43
CA LYS A 272 4.95 -1.68 -22.85
C LYS A 272 3.78 -2.54 -23.32
N ARG A 273 3.82 -3.85 -23.03
CA ARG A 273 2.78 -4.80 -23.41
C ARG A 273 1.42 -4.44 -22.80
N TYR A 274 1.39 -4.07 -21.51
CA TYR A 274 0.14 -3.66 -20.86
C TYR A 274 -0.35 -2.29 -21.33
N ASN A 275 0.54 -1.37 -21.69
CA ASN A 275 0.19 -0.09 -22.27
C ASN A 275 -0.50 -0.21 -23.65
N GLU A 276 -0.20 -1.27 -24.39
CA GLU A 276 -0.81 -1.54 -25.70
C GLU A 276 -2.20 -2.20 -25.59
N LYS A 277 -2.57 -2.74 -24.42
CA LYS A 277 -3.88 -3.38 -24.23
C LYS A 277 -4.99 -2.32 -24.13
N GLY A 278 -6.00 -2.41 -24.99
CA GLY A 278 -7.11 -1.44 -25.06
C GLY A 278 -8.00 -1.39 -23.82
N ASN A 279 -7.97 -2.43 -22.98
CA ASN A 279 -8.71 -2.53 -21.73
C ASN A 279 -7.90 -2.15 -20.48
N VAL A 280 -6.67 -1.64 -20.64
CA VAL A 280 -5.79 -1.25 -19.55
C VAL A 280 -5.71 0.26 -19.43
N LYS A 281 -5.80 0.76 -18.21
CA LYS A 281 -5.59 2.15 -17.84
C LYS A 281 -4.51 2.23 -16.76
N PHE A 282 -3.68 3.27 -16.85
CA PHE A 282 -2.68 3.57 -15.82
C PHE A 282 -3.12 4.80 -15.02
N VAL A 283 -2.96 4.75 -13.71
CA VAL A 283 -3.22 5.88 -12.80
C VAL A 283 -1.94 6.20 -12.07
N PHE A 284 -1.45 7.42 -12.24
CA PHE A 284 -0.28 7.96 -11.54
C PHE A 284 -0.72 8.95 -10.48
N VAL A 285 0.07 9.08 -9.42
CA VAL A 285 -0.23 10.04 -8.36
C VAL A 285 0.25 11.46 -8.70
N SER A 286 1.08 11.64 -9.73
CA SER A 286 1.58 12.94 -10.19
C SER A 286 1.95 12.90 -11.68
N ASN A 287 1.95 14.06 -12.35
CA ASN A 287 2.50 14.20 -13.70
C ASN A 287 4.02 13.95 -13.71
N TRP A 288 4.71 14.35 -12.65
CA TRP A 288 6.14 14.05 -12.49
C TRP A 288 6.41 12.55 -12.58
N ALA A 289 5.66 11.73 -11.81
CA ALA A 289 5.81 10.27 -11.84
C ALA A 289 5.51 9.69 -13.22
N LYS A 290 4.40 10.13 -13.86
CA LYS A 290 4.04 9.69 -15.21
C LYS A 290 5.13 10.05 -16.23
N ASN A 291 5.56 11.31 -16.26
CA ASN A 291 6.53 11.79 -17.25
C ASN A 291 7.91 11.13 -17.05
N LEU A 292 8.33 10.92 -15.79
CA LEU A 292 9.57 10.21 -15.49
C LEU A 292 9.49 8.74 -15.93
N SER A 293 8.37 8.06 -15.70
CA SER A 293 8.14 6.69 -16.17
C SER A 293 8.21 6.61 -17.70
N GLU A 294 7.51 7.50 -18.40
CA GLU A 294 7.56 7.60 -19.88
C GLU A 294 8.99 7.76 -20.39
N LYS A 295 9.77 8.65 -19.75
CA LYS A 295 11.17 8.89 -20.09
C LYS A 295 12.07 7.68 -19.85
N LEU A 296 11.92 7.01 -18.71
CA LEU A 296 12.77 5.89 -18.32
C LEU A 296 12.51 4.61 -19.14
N ILE A 297 11.24 4.37 -19.51
CA ILE A 297 10.82 3.19 -20.27
C ILE A 297 10.87 3.44 -21.78
N GLY A 298 10.87 4.71 -22.20
CA GLY A 298 10.87 5.10 -23.61
C GLY A 298 9.50 4.91 -24.30
N ILE A 299 8.41 5.24 -23.61
CA ILE A 299 7.04 5.13 -24.12
C ILE A 299 6.24 6.41 -23.90
N LYS A 300 5.04 6.46 -24.50
CA LYS A 300 3.93 7.29 -24.05
C LYS A 300 2.78 6.38 -23.61
N TYR A 301 2.16 6.70 -22.48
CA TYR A 301 1.00 5.93 -22.04
C TYR A 301 -0.22 6.26 -22.89
N ASN A 302 -0.82 5.22 -23.49
CA ASN A 302 -2.00 5.37 -24.34
C ASN A 302 -3.24 5.79 -23.55
N ASN A 303 -3.33 5.37 -22.29
CA ASN A 303 -4.53 5.52 -21.46
C ASN A 303 -4.13 5.76 -20.01
N ALA A 304 -3.65 6.98 -19.72
CA ALA A 304 -3.16 7.35 -18.41
C ALA A 304 -3.93 8.50 -17.78
N TYR A 305 -4.09 8.42 -16.47
CA TYR A 305 -4.74 9.40 -15.62
C TYR A 305 -3.79 9.84 -14.51
N VAL A 306 -3.93 11.07 -14.05
CA VAL A 306 -3.21 11.57 -12.86
C VAL A 306 -4.26 11.83 -11.78
N ILE A 307 -4.20 11.02 -10.73
CA ILE A 307 -5.14 11.07 -9.59
C ILE A 307 -4.31 11.02 -8.32
N PRO A 308 -4.13 12.15 -7.62
CA PRO A 308 -3.34 12.20 -6.38
C PRO A 308 -3.96 11.35 -5.26
N CYS A 309 -3.17 11.03 -4.26
CA CYS A 309 -3.68 10.47 -3.01
C CYS A 309 -4.52 11.52 -2.28
N ASN A 310 -5.63 11.08 -1.71
CA ASN A 310 -6.50 11.94 -0.92
C ASN A 310 -5.84 12.34 0.39
N ILE A 311 -6.09 13.58 0.81
CA ILE A 311 -5.74 14.07 2.14
C ILE A 311 -7.05 14.19 2.94
N ASP A 312 -7.10 13.56 4.11
CA ASP A 312 -8.28 13.57 4.97
C ASP A 312 -8.44 14.96 5.63
N THR A 313 -9.34 15.77 5.10
CA THR A 313 -9.61 17.12 5.58
C THR A 313 -10.41 17.17 6.90
N ASP A 314 -11.01 16.06 7.31
CA ASP A 314 -11.67 15.97 8.62
C ASP A 314 -10.65 15.80 9.74
N ILE A 315 -9.52 15.17 9.44
CA ILE A 315 -8.39 14.99 10.34
C ILE A 315 -7.41 16.16 10.23
N PHE A 316 -6.90 16.45 9.02
CA PHE A 316 -5.89 17.49 8.75
C PHE A 316 -6.56 18.81 8.40
N LYS A 317 -7.26 19.39 9.37
CA LYS A 317 -7.96 20.68 9.21
C LYS A 317 -6.97 21.83 9.18
N TYR A 318 -7.24 22.82 8.35
CA TYR A 318 -6.49 24.07 8.35
C TYR A 318 -6.57 24.73 9.73
N ASN A 319 -5.41 25.09 10.24
CA ASN A 319 -5.28 25.92 11.44
C ASN A 319 -4.36 27.09 11.10
N GLU A 320 -4.88 28.31 11.22
CA GLU A 320 -4.04 29.48 11.10
C GLU A 320 -2.92 29.44 12.14
N LYS A 321 -1.68 29.60 11.68
CA LYS A 321 -0.51 29.48 12.55
C LYS A 321 -0.23 30.78 13.28
N LYS A 322 -0.08 30.69 14.62
CA LYS A 322 0.47 31.78 15.40
C LYS A 322 1.92 32.02 15.01
N SER A 323 2.36 33.29 15.06
CA SER A 323 3.68 33.68 14.60
C SER A 323 4.84 33.01 15.33
N ASP A 324 4.66 32.71 16.63
CA ASP A 324 5.66 32.03 17.45
C ASP A 324 5.92 30.59 17.00
N LEU A 325 4.94 29.94 16.36
CA LEU A 325 5.10 28.57 15.85
C LEU A 325 6.14 28.45 14.73
N ARG A 326 6.57 29.56 14.10
CA ARG A 326 7.67 29.53 13.11
C ARG A 326 9.01 29.04 13.70
N LYS A 327 9.11 29.02 15.03
CA LYS A 327 10.25 28.52 15.78
C LYS A 327 10.18 27.02 16.08
N LYS A 328 9.01 26.38 15.84
CA LYS A 328 8.75 24.97 16.13
C LYS A 328 8.75 24.15 14.87
N ILE A 329 9.70 23.24 14.78
CA ILE A 329 9.98 22.43 13.59
C ILE A 329 9.78 20.96 13.94
N PHE A 330 9.08 20.23 13.10
CA PHE A 330 8.87 18.81 13.30
C PHE A 330 9.29 17.96 12.09
N VAL A 331 9.67 16.72 12.38
CA VAL A 331 9.96 15.65 11.41
C VAL A 331 9.14 14.43 11.80
N ILE A 332 8.29 13.94 10.91
CA ILE A 332 7.54 12.69 11.10
C ILE A 332 7.88 11.77 9.93
N ARG A 333 8.67 10.71 10.20
CA ARG A 333 9.15 9.80 9.16
C ARG A 333 9.33 8.38 9.70
N LYS A 334 9.35 7.41 8.79
CA LYS A 334 9.84 6.07 9.05
C LYS A 334 11.35 6.04 8.86
N TYR A 335 12.08 5.42 9.76
CA TYR A 335 13.56 5.41 9.80
C TYR A 335 14.16 4.13 9.18
N ASP A 336 13.50 3.55 8.19
CA ASP A 336 13.98 2.33 7.52
C ASP A 336 14.60 2.60 6.15
N ASN A 337 14.36 3.78 5.58
CA ASN A 337 14.67 4.05 4.17
C ASN A 337 15.24 5.44 3.95
N LEU A 338 16.58 5.54 3.83
CA LEU A 338 17.29 6.79 3.53
C LEU A 338 17.16 7.20 2.07
N SER A 339 16.94 6.26 1.16
CA SER A 339 16.82 6.56 -0.27
C SER A 339 15.56 7.38 -0.59
N THR A 340 14.52 7.25 0.21
CA THR A 340 13.29 8.03 0.06
C THR A 340 13.26 9.20 1.05
N TYR A 341 13.27 8.91 2.34
CA TYR A 341 12.89 9.88 3.38
C TYR A 341 14.05 10.72 3.95
N SER A 342 15.22 10.62 3.44
CA SER A 342 16.36 11.52 3.68
C SER A 342 16.50 12.09 5.11
N ILE A 343 16.29 11.23 6.13
CA ILE A 343 16.36 11.63 7.55
C ILE A 343 17.76 12.14 7.91
N ASP A 344 18.79 11.57 7.28
CA ASP A 344 20.18 12.02 7.42
C ASP A 344 20.35 13.50 7.00
N ILE A 345 19.59 13.97 6.02
CA ILE A 345 19.56 15.38 5.63
C ILE A 345 18.89 16.22 6.72
N ALA A 346 17.74 15.80 7.26
CA ALA A 346 17.08 16.53 8.33
C ALA A 346 17.98 16.66 9.56
N VAL A 347 18.72 15.61 9.92
CA VAL A 347 19.73 15.63 11.02
C VAL A 347 20.84 16.65 10.70
N LYS A 348 21.40 16.60 9.50
CA LYS A 348 22.47 17.56 9.08
C LYS A 348 21.97 19.01 9.08
N VAL A 349 20.71 19.26 8.72
CA VAL A 349 20.11 20.60 8.78
C VAL A 349 20.05 21.10 10.22
N VAL A 350 19.68 20.27 11.19
CA VAL A 350 19.70 20.67 12.61
C VAL A 350 21.13 20.94 13.09
N LEU A 351 22.10 20.11 12.68
CA LEU A 351 23.53 20.34 13.01
C LEU A 351 24.06 21.63 12.35
N GLU A 352 23.68 21.94 11.13
CA GLU A 352 24.01 23.24 10.49
C GLU A 352 23.40 24.41 11.27
N LEU A 353 22.11 24.30 11.63
CA LEU A 353 21.43 25.32 12.43
C LEU A 353 22.07 25.49 13.82
N SER A 354 22.65 24.45 14.41
CA SER A 354 23.31 24.54 15.72
C SER A 354 24.54 25.46 15.73
N THR A 355 25.05 25.82 14.55
CA THR A 355 26.14 26.81 14.41
C THR A 355 25.63 28.25 14.31
N ARG A 356 24.30 28.47 14.27
CA ARG A 356 23.68 29.77 14.04
C ARG A 356 23.10 30.35 15.33
N LYS A 357 23.07 31.68 15.44
CA LYS A 357 22.60 32.41 16.63
C LYS A 357 21.14 32.15 17.00
N ILE A 358 20.31 31.74 16.05
CA ILE A 358 18.89 31.47 16.27
C ILE A 358 18.61 30.11 16.90
N PHE A 359 19.62 29.23 17.00
CA PHE A 359 19.41 27.81 17.33
C PHE A 359 18.72 27.58 18.68
N ASP A 360 19.15 28.29 19.72
CA ASP A 360 18.62 28.12 21.07
C ASP A 360 17.14 28.58 21.19
N ASP A 361 16.66 29.38 20.23
CA ASP A 361 15.27 29.85 20.17
C ASP A 361 14.38 28.94 19.25
N LEU A 362 14.98 27.95 18.58
CA LEU A 362 14.27 26.96 17.78
C LEU A 362 13.96 25.73 18.64
N GLU A 363 12.87 25.05 18.35
CA GLU A 363 12.45 23.77 18.97
C GLU A 363 12.25 22.73 17.88
N PHE A 364 12.85 21.55 18.05
CA PHE A 364 12.77 20.47 17.08
C PHE A 364 12.12 19.24 17.69
N SER A 365 11.19 18.61 16.98
CA SER A 365 10.51 17.39 17.41
C SER A 365 10.60 16.31 16.33
N PHE A 366 11.25 15.20 16.64
CA PHE A 366 11.44 14.05 15.75
C PHE A 366 10.53 12.90 16.18
N TYR A 367 9.67 12.42 15.28
CA TYR A 367 8.75 11.30 15.51
C TYR A 367 8.98 10.21 14.48
N GLY A 368 8.90 8.96 14.92
CA GLY A 368 8.98 7.78 14.08
C GLY A 368 9.73 6.65 14.74
N ASP A 369 9.85 5.54 14.02
CA ASP A 369 10.62 4.35 14.45
C ASP A 369 11.16 3.64 13.18
N GLY A 370 12.12 2.77 13.36
CA GLY A 370 12.75 1.97 12.31
C GLY A 370 14.18 1.59 12.66
N ASP A 371 14.79 0.77 11.82
CA ASP A 371 16.11 0.15 12.09
C ASP A 371 17.23 1.18 12.25
N TYR A 372 17.14 2.33 11.57
CA TYR A 372 18.16 3.39 11.61
C TYR A 372 17.85 4.50 12.62
N HIS A 373 16.75 4.42 13.39
CA HIS A 373 16.30 5.49 14.29
C HIS A 373 17.41 5.95 15.25
N ASP A 374 17.95 5.03 16.03
CA ASP A 374 18.88 5.37 17.11
C ASP A 374 20.24 5.86 16.59
N VAL A 375 20.70 5.30 15.48
CA VAL A 375 21.98 5.68 14.83
C VAL A 375 21.88 7.06 14.20
N LEU A 376 20.82 7.34 13.46
CA LEU A 376 20.65 8.61 12.75
C LEU A 376 20.45 9.78 13.71
N LEU A 377 19.70 9.58 14.79
CA LEU A 377 19.38 10.64 15.74
C LEU A 377 20.40 10.78 16.88
N ALA A 378 21.41 9.89 16.96
CA ALA A 378 22.46 9.97 17.98
C ALA A 378 23.16 11.35 18.06
N PRO A 379 23.52 12.03 16.95
CA PRO A 379 24.16 13.34 16.99
C PRO A 379 23.30 14.44 17.64
N LEU A 380 21.97 14.27 17.66
CA LEU A 380 21.03 15.27 18.16
C LEU A 380 20.69 15.13 19.65
N LYS A 381 21.05 14.04 20.29
CA LYS A 381 20.61 13.72 21.67
C LYS A 381 21.06 14.70 22.75
N ASN A 382 22.13 15.45 22.50
CA ASN A 382 22.72 16.37 23.47
C ASN A 382 22.14 17.80 23.39
N PHE A 383 21.28 18.10 22.43
CA PHE A 383 20.65 19.40 22.30
C PHE A 383 19.36 19.45 23.13
N SER A 384 19.28 20.39 24.07
CA SER A 384 18.12 20.54 24.97
C SER A 384 16.83 20.93 24.29
N ASN A 385 16.93 21.57 23.12
CA ASN A 385 15.83 22.03 22.27
C ASN A 385 15.43 21.01 21.18
N VAL A 386 15.99 19.79 21.23
CA VAL A 386 15.65 18.70 20.29
C VAL A 386 14.99 17.56 21.05
N HIS A 387 13.74 17.27 20.69
CA HIS A 387 12.90 16.25 21.32
C HIS A 387 12.77 15.04 20.39
N ILE A 388 13.13 13.86 20.86
CA ILE A 388 13.14 12.62 20.08
C ILE A 388 12.12 11.64 20.64
N TYR A 389 11.13 11.27 19.81
CA TYR A 389 10.04 10.36 20.17
C TYR A 389 10.07 9.11 19.29
N LYS A 390 10.58 7.99 19.83
CA LYS A 390 10.64 6.70 19.14
C LYS A 390 9.28 6.03 19.15
N LYS A 391 8.37 6.52 18.33
CA LYS A 391 7.02 5.96 18.17
C LYS A 391 6.39 6.34 16.83
N PHE A 392 5.54 5.47 16.30
CA PHE A 392 4.62 5.84 15.23
C PHE A 392 3.39 6.53 15.80
N LEU A 393 2.95 7.59 15.15
CA LEU A 393 1.78 8.38 15.53
C LEU A 393 0.54 7.91 14.78
N SER A 394 -0.63 7.93 15.40
CA SER A 394 -1.91 7.87 14.70
C SER A 394 -2.15 9.16 13.91
N HIS A 395 -3.06 9.14 12.91
CA HIS A 395 -3.39 10.36 12.17
C HIS A 395 -3.89 11.49 13.07
N LYS A 396 -4.61 11.18 14.16
CA LYS A 396 -5.04 12.19 15.15
C LYS A 396 -3.86 12.80 15.89
N GLU A 397 -2.88 11.98 16.30
CA GLU A 397 -1.66 12.49 16.94
C GLU A 397 -0.82 13.30 15.94
N ILE A 398 -0.73 12.89 14.67
CA ILE A 398 -0.07 13.67 13.62
C ILE A 398 -0.75 15.05 13.48
N ALA A 399 -2.09 15.09 13.40
CA ALA A 399 -2.82 16.35 13.33
C ALA A 399 -2.58 17.25 14.54
N GLN A 400 -2.39 16.67 15.73
CA GLN A 400 -2.03 17.42 16.94
C GLN A 400 -0.61 17.99 16.85
N VAL A 401 0.37 17.18 16.38
CA VAL A 401 1.73 17.68 16.11
C VAL A 401 1.72 18.81 15.09
N HIS A 402 0.93 18.67 14.02
CA HIS A 402 0.76 19.75 13.04
C HIS A 402 0.22 21.02 13.67
N LYS A 403 -0.75 20.92 14.59
CA LYS A 403 -1.34 22.07 15.28
C LYS A 403 -0.36 22.79 16.21
N GLU A 404 0.53 22.05 16.87
CA GLU A 404 1.49 22.53 17.86
C GLU A 404 2.78 23.08 17.24
N ASN A 405 3.01 22.85 15.96
CA ASN A 405 4.21 23.25 15.25
C ASN A 405 3.88 24.10 14.03
N GLY A 406 4.86 24.87 13.55
CA GLY A 406 4.70 25.75 12.37
C GLY A 406 5.35 25.21 11.12
N ILE A 407 6.48 24.54 11.25
CA ILE A 407 7.32 24.10 10.12
C ILE A 407 7.45 22.57 10.13
N GLY A 408 7.12 21.94 9.02
CA GLY A 408 7.43 20.54 8.74
C GLY A 408 8.70 20.45 7.88
N LEU A 409 9.73 19.77 8.38
CA LEU A 409 10.98 19.54 7.66
C LEU A 409 10.97 18.14 7.05
N PHE A 410 10.84 18.06 5.73
CA PHE A 410 10.64 16.82 4.98
C PHE A 410 11.58 16.68 3.78
N PRO A 411 12.90 16.71 3.95
CA PRO A 411 13.81 16.44 2.85
C PRO A 411 13.53 15.06 2.27
N THR A 412 13.62 14.94 0.96
CA THR A 412 13.21 13.74 0.23
C THR A 412 14.05 13.58 -1.03
N ARG A 413 14.66 12.41 -1.22
CA ARG A 413 15.43 12.08 -2.45
C ARG A 413 14.54 11.56 -3.56
N PHE A 414 13.46 10.89 -3.19
CA PHE A 414 12.54 10.32 -4.16
C PHE A 414 11.15 10.13 -3.55
N ASP A 415 10.18 10.82 -4.09
CA ASP A 415 8.78 10.62 -3.74
C ASP A 415 7.89 11.02 -4.91
N THR A 416 6.82 10.28 -5.13
CA THR A 416 5.88 10.51 -6.22
C THR A 416 4.81 11.55 -5.89
N GLN A 417 4.51 11.76 -4.58
CA GLN A 417 3.58 12.79 -4.09
C GLN A 417 3.96 13.33 -2.72
N ALA A 418 4.58 12.53 -1.84
CA ALA A 418 4.87 12.84 -0.43
C ALA A 418 3.61 13.19 0.38
N VAL A 419 2.74 12.20 0.59
CA VAL A 419 1.44 12.34 1.29
C VAL A 419 1.58 13.03 2.65
N SER A 420 2.59 12.66 3.47
CA SER A 420 2.81 13.28 4.79
C SER A 420 3.15 14.78 4.71
N SER A 421 3.85 15.21 3.66
CA SER A 421 4.10 16.63 3.40
C SER A 421 2.80 17.35 3.01
N CYS A 422 1.96 16.70 2.21
CA CYS A 422 0.64 17.23 1.86
C CYS A 422 -0.30 17.31 3.08
N GLU A 423 -0.25 16.35 4.01
CA GLU A 423 -1.00 16.39 5.27
C GLU A 423 -0.59 17.57 6.16
N ALA A 424 0.72 17.80 6.28
CA ALA A 424 1.24 18.96 7.01
C ALA A 424 0.82 20.28 6.35
N ALA A 425 0.94 20.37 5.04
CA ALA A 425 0.51 21.51 4.24
C ALA A 425 -1.00 21.77 4.39
N MET A 426 -1.84 20.74 4.30
CA MET A 426 -3.28 20.84 4.51
C MET A 426 -3.63 21.40 5.90
N SER A 427 -2.85 21.07 6.92
CA SER A 427 -3.00 21.59 8.29
C SER A 427 -2.50 23.04 8.47
N GLY A 428 -1.96 23.67 7.41
CA GLY A 428 -1.40 25.03 7.42
C GLY A 428 0.04 25.12 7.91
N ASN A 429 0.80 24.01 7.97
CA ASN A 429 2.23 24.07 8.26
C ASN A 429 3.02 24.53 7.02
N VAL A 430 4.05 25.33 7.23
CA VAL A 430 5.06 25.57 6.20
C VAL A 430 5.84 24.26 6.02
N VAL A 431 5.88 23.76 4.79
CA VAL A 431 6.59 22.51 4.48
C VAL A 431 7.91 22.85 3.76
N ILE A 432 9.02 22.47 4.36
CA ILE A 432 10.34 22.58 3.74
C ILE A 432 10.74 21.20 3.22
N THR A 433 10.89 21.06 1.92
CA THR A 433 11.12 19.79 1.23
C THR A 433 12.12 19.96 0.07
N SER A 434 12.37 18.89 -0.67
CA SER A 434 13.32 18.88 -1.79
C SER A 434 12.65 19.26 -3.11
N ASN A 435 13.45 19.81 -4.03
CA ASN A 435 13.06 20.01 -5.43
C ASN A 435 13.25 18.70 -6.25
N GLY A 436 12.76 18.70 -7.50
CA GLY A 436 12.98 17.61 -8.45
C GLY A 436 12.23 16.34 -8.17
N VAL A 437 11.21 16.35 -7.28
CA VAL A 437 10.35 15.23 -6.92
C VAL A 437 8.87 15.58 -7.09
N GLY A 438 8.00 14.58 -7.05
CA GLY A 438 6.56 14.78 -7.28
C GLY A 438 5.86 15.76 -6.32
N THR A 439 6.48 16.07 -5.19
CA THR A 439 5.97 17.01 -4.18
C THR A 439 5.77 18.43 -4.74
N GLU A 440 6.60 18.87 -5.69
CA GLU A 440 6.51 20.20 -6.29
C GLU A 440 5.15 20.50 -6.95
N GLU A 441 4.47 19.46 -7.44
CA GLU A 441 3.15 19.65 -8.06
C GLU A 441 2.06 20.02 -7.05
N TYR A 442 2.26 19.75 -5.76
CA TYR A 442 1.21 19.80 -4.75
C TYR A 442 1.40 20.89 -3.72
N ILE A 443 2.64 21.22 -3.34
CA ILE A 443 2.89 22.08 -2.19
C ILE A 443 3.14 23.53 -2.60
N TYR A 444 4.09 23.77 -3.49
CA TYR A 444 4.47 25.11 -3.91
C TYR A 444 4.71 25.19 -5.43
N PRO A 445 3.76 24.86 -6.28
CA PRO A 445 3.99 24.98 -7.71
C PRO A 445 4.40 26.41 -8.06
N ASN A 446 5.63 26.58 -8.55
CA ASN A 446 6.21 27.86 -8.99
C ASN A 446 6.62 28.88 -7.90
N ILE A 447 6.70 28.51 -6.61
CA ILE A 447 7.06 29.46 -5.54
C ILE A 447 8.57 29.50 -5.23
N GLY A 448 9.35 28.53 -5.69
CA GLY A 448 10.82 28.51 -5.51
C GLY A 448 11.31 28.30 -4.07
N THR A 449 10.47 27.72 -3.20
CA THR A 449 10.79 27.44 -1.79
C THR A 449 11.35 26.05 -1.56
N TYR A 450 11.62 25.30 -2.60
CA TYR A 450 12.23 23.99 -2.53
C TYR A 450 13.75 24.09 -2.42
N CYS A 451 14.34 23.15 -1.70
CA CYS A 451 15.78 23.04 -1.54
C CYS A 451 16.34 21.89 -2.38
N ASP A 452 17.56 22.05 -2.89
CA ASP A 452 18.27 20.91 -3.46
C ASP A 452 18.51 19.89 -2.37
N THR A 453 18.18 18.62 -2.62
CA THR A 453 18.11 17.59 -1.58
C THR A 453 19.37 17.48 -0.72
N GLU A 454 20.55 17.55 -1.33
CA GLU A 454 21.84 17.44 -0.63
C GLU A 454 22.41 18.79 -0.17
N ASN A 455 21.73 19.90 -0.43
CA ASN A 455 22.19 21.24 -0.05
C ASN A 455 21.68 21.63 1.35
N ILE A 456 22.35 21.16 2.37
CA ILE A 456 22.01 21.37 3.79
C ILE A 456 21.85 22.85 4.13
N LYS A 457 22.78 23.67 3.62
CA LYS A 457 22.80 25.11 3.90
C LYS A 457 21.53 25.80 3.38
N GLN A 458 21.01 25.41 2.23
CA GLN A 458 19.80 25.99 1.66
C GLN A 458 18.57 25.77 2.55
N TYR A 459 18.44 24.56 3.18
CA TYR A 459 17.39 24.30 4.16
C TYR A 459 17.54 25.19 5.39
N ALA A 460 18.76 25.29 5.92
CA ALA A 460 19.03 26.09 7.10
C ALA A 460 18.81 27.59 6.82
N ASP A 461 19.23 28.11 5.66
CA ASP A 461 19.01 29.50 5.24
C ASP A 461 17.52 29.81 5.10
N LEU A 462 16.72 28.89 4.57
CA LEU A 462 15.27 29.05 4.46
C LEU A 462 14.59 29.07 5.82
N ILE A 463 14.99 28.19 6.74
CA ILE A 463 14.49 28.19 8.13
C ILE A 463 14.82 29.51 8.83
N GLU A 464 16.06 29.99 8.71
CA GLU A 464 16.50 31.24 9.30
C GLU A 464 15.77 32.45 8.70
N LYS A 465 15.54 32.46 7.38
CA LYS A 465 14.72 33.49 6.72
C LYS A 465 13.30 33.53 7.27
N ILE A 466 12.66 32.36 7.42
CA ILE A 466 11.29 32.26 8.00
C ILE A 466 11.28 32.67 9.47
N TYR A 467 12.35 32.36 10.22
CA TYR A 467 12.48 32.77 11.62
C TYR A 467 12.45 34.29 11.78
N PHE A 468 13.15 35.05 10.92
CA PHE A 468 13.20 36.52 10.99
C PHE A 468 12.01 37.20 10.32
N ASP A 469 11.31 36.54 9.39
CA ASP A 469 10.22 37.13 8.63
C ASP A 469 8.87 36.46 8.95
N GLU A 470 8.18 37.02 9.94
CA GLU A 470 6.86 36.59 10.37
C GLU A 470 5.82 36.66 9.23
N LYS A 471 5.90 37.69 8.39
CA LYS A 471 4.98 37.89 7.28
C LYS A 471 5.16 36.77 6.25
N LEU A 472 6.41 36.47 5.88
CA LEU A 472 6.74 35.34 5.01
C LEU A 472 6.22 34.02 5.57
N PHE A 473 6.40 33.77 6.89
CA PHE A 473 5.88 32.57 7.53
C PHE A 473 4.37 32.41 7.34
N LYS A 474 3.58 33.46 7.60
CA LYS A 474 2.12 33.42 7.45
C LYS A 474 1.70 33.26 5.98
N GLU A 475 2.38 33.95 5.08
CA GLU A 475 2.13 33.84 3.63
C GLU A 475 2.39 32.41 3.14
N LEU A 476 3.54 31.82 3.47
CA LEU A 476 3.88 30.46 3.10
C LEU A 476 2.91 29.44 3.70
N SER A 477 2.55 29.58 4.99
CA SER A 477 1.58 28.73 5.65
C SER A 477 0.24 28.68 4.91
N LYS A 478 -0.28 29.84 4.53
CA LYS A 478 -1.55 29.94 3.80
C LYS A 478 -1.42 29.42 2.36
N GLN A 479 -0.37 29.83 1.64
CA GLN A 479 -0.16 29.40 0.26
C GLN A 479 0.02 27.89 0.16
N THR A 480 0.77 27.29 1.08
CA THR A 480 0.96 25.83 1.17
C THR A 480 -0.38 25.12 1.30
N HIS A 481 -1.21 25.58 2.25
CA HIS A 481 -2.56 25.03 2.43
C HIS A 481 -3.40 25.17 1.17
N ASP A 482 -3.50 26.38 0.62
CA ASP A 482 -4.35 26.68 -0.54
C ASP A 482 -3.96 25.82 -1.77
N CYS A 483 -2.66 25.59 -1.99
CA CYS A 483 -2.18 24.71 -3.04
C CYS A 483 -2.64 23.27 -2.86
N VAL A 484 -2.42 22.71 -1.68
CA VAL A 484 -2.80 21.31 -1.40
C VAL A 484 -4.32 21.15 -1.36
N ALA A 485 -5.05 22.08 -0.76
CA ALA A 485 -6.51 22.06 -0.72
C ALA A 485 -7.12 22.10 -2.13
N LYS A 486 -6.48 22.80 -3.07
CA LYS A 486 -6.89 22.83 -4.48
C LYS A 486 -6.51 21.55 -5.21
N THR A 487 -5.25 21.11 -5.12
CA THR A 487 -4.71 20.00 -5.91
C THR A 487 -5.16 18.65 -5.39
N CYS A 488 -5.21 18.46 -4.06
CA CYS A 488 -5.65 17.24 -3.39
C CYS A 488 -7.10 17.31 -2.90
N SER A 489 -7.94 18.14 -3.53
CA SER A 489 -9.38 18.22 -3.22
C SER A 489 -10.06 16.87 -3.43
N TYR A 490 -11.19 16.65 -2.77
CA TYR A 490 -12.00 15.43 -2.96
C TYR A 490 -12.30 15.18 -4.45
N ASN A 491 -12.65 16.22 -5.20
CA ASN A 491 -12.98 16.08 -6.63
C ASN A 491 -11.78 15.63 -7.47
N ASN A 492 -10.57 16.08 -7.15
CA ASN A 492 -9.36 15.74 -7.90
C ASN A 492 -8.75 14.40 -7.45
N THR A 493 -9.14 13.88 -6.32
CA THR A 493 -8.65 12.64 -5.72
C THR A 493 -9.73 11.54 -5.77
N ILE A 494 -10.44 11.35 -4.69
CA ILE A 494 -11.47 10.30 -4.57
C ILE A 494 -12.60 10.49 -5.61
N GLY A 495 -13.04 11.72 -5.85
CA GLY A 495 -14.08 12.01 -6.85
C GLY A 495 -13.65 11.65 -8.28
N ALA A 496 -12.39 11.95 -8.64
CA ALA A 496 -11.82 11.57 -9.93
C ALA A 496 -11.67 10.04 -10.06
N ASP A 497 -11.23 9.39 -8.99
CA ASP A 497 -11.09 7.94 -8.91
C ASP A 497 -12.46 7.24 -9.04
N LEU A 498 -13.46 7.70 -8.30
CA LEU A 498 -14.83 7.20 -8.40
C LEU A 498 -15.42 7.41 -9.82
N LYS A 499 -15.15 8.56 -10.43
CA LYS A 499 -15.58 8.83 -11.83
C LYS A 499 -14.93 7.83 -12.79
N LEU A 500 -13.65 7.55 -12.63
CA LEU A 500 -12.93 6.57 -13.44
C LEU A 500 -13.49 5.16 -13.23
N ILE A 501 -13.73 4.74 -11.99
CA ILE A 501 -14.27 3.41 -11.67
C ILE A 501 -15.72 3.25 -12.12
N LYS A 502 -16.56 4.28 -12.00
CA LYS A 502 -17.97 4.26 -12.42
C LYS A 502 -18.15 4.44 -13.92
N SER A 503 -17.13 4.89 -14.66
CA SER A 503 -17.22 5.06 -16.11
C SER A 503 -17.54 3.73 -16.80
N LYS A 504 -18.34 3.79 -17.86
CA LYS A 504 -18.56 2.61 -18.72
C LYS A 504 -17.20 2.19 -19.30
N SER A 505 -16.94 0.89 -19.27
CA SER A 505 -15.73 0.34 -19.87
C SER A 505 -15.85 0.46 -21.40
N ASN A 506 -15.14 1.41 -22.00
CA ASN A 506 -14.95 1.45 -23.44
C ASN A 506 -13.79 0.51 -23.78
N ILE A 507 -14.05 -0.77 -23.72
CA ILE A 507 -13.08 -1.78 -24.15
C ILE A 507 -13.08 -1.75 -25.67
N ALA A 508 -12.05 -1.15 -26.25
CA ALA A 508 -11.84 -1.27 -27.68
C ALA A 508 -11.61 -2.75 -28.02
N PRO A 509 -12.30 -3.30 -29.02
CA PRO A 509 -12.03 -4.68 -29.43
C PRO A 509 -10.54 -4.81 -29.75
N PHE A 510 -9.92 -5.86 -29.22
CA PHE A 510 -8.51 -6.14 -29.41
C PHE A 510 -8.26 -6.28 -30.93
N LYS A 511 -7.49 -5.36 -31.52
CA LYS A 511 -7.13 -5.45 -32.94
C LYS A 511 -5.87 -6.29 -33.05
N TYR A 512 -6.03 -7.55 -33.40
CA TYR A 512 -4.90 -8.40 -33.75
C TYR A 512 -4.26 -7.95 -35.05
N LYS A 513 -2.95 -7.97 -35.11
CA LYS A 513 -2.23 -7.72 -36.38
C LYS A 513 -2.50 -8.86 -37.33
N LYS A 514 -2.75 -8.48 -38.58
CA LYS A 514 -3.10 -9.29 -39.72
C LYS A 514 -2.15 -10.49 -39.93
N GLN A 515 -2.69 -11.51 -40.61
CA GLN A 515 -2.05 -12.74 -41.07
C GLN A 515 -0.53 -12.62 -41.32
N VAL A 516 0.24 -13.45 -40.67
CA VAL A 516 1.69 -13.47 -40.80
C VAL A 516 2.06 -14.18 -42.10
N ASN A 517 2.56 -13.43 -43.07
CA ASN A 517 3.19 -14.03 -44.24
C ASN A 517 4.59 -14.53 -43.80
N ASN A 518 4.84 -15.82 -43.91
CA ASN A 518 6.05 -16.52 -43.46
C ASN A 518 6.24 -16.53 -41.92
N PRO A 519 5.46 -17.31 -41.19
CA PRO A 519 5.67 -17.49 -39.76
C PRO A 519 7.02 -18.18 -39.49
N ILE A 520 7.71 -17.71 -38.43
CA ILE A 520 8.94 -18.36 -37.97
C ILE A 520 8.62 -19.59 -37.11
N LEU A 521 7.45 -19.55 -36.43
CA LEU A 521 7.00 -20.63 -35.56
C LEU A 521 5.51 -20.85 -35.71
N THR A 522 5.14 -22.12 -35.95
CA THR A 522 3.75 -22.58 -35.90
C THR A 522 3.50 -23.29 -34.58
N ILE A 523 2.48 -22.84 -33.81
CA ILE A 523 2.07 -23.45 -32.54
C ILE A 523 0.77 -24.20 -32.77
N ALA A 524 0.82 -25.54 -32.71
CA ALA A 524 -0.36 -26.37 -32.75
C ALA A 524 -0.99 -26.48 -31.35
N VAL A 525 -2.24 -26.11 -31.18
CA VAL A 525 -2.99 -26.16 -29.93
C VAL A 525 -4.09 -27.22 -30.03
N PRO A 526 -3.83 -28.48 -29.64
CA PRO A 526 -4.86 -29.51 -29.60
C PRO A 526 -5.90 -29.15 -28.52
N SER A 527 -7.17 -29.18 -28.89
CA SER A 527 -8.26 -28.63 -28.07
C SER A 527 -9.42 -29.63 -28.01
N TYR A 528 -9.65 -30.21 -26.81
CA TYR A 528 -10.78 -31.09 -26.56
C TYR A 528 -11.48 -30.70 -25.27
N ASN A 529 -12.73 -30.20 -25.36
CA ASN A 529 -13.54 -29.71 -24.24
C ASN A 529 -12.83 -28.67 -23.37
N VAL A 530 -12.20 -27.66 -24.02
CA VAL A 530 -11.39 -26.61 -23.36
C VAL A 530 -11.99 -25.21 -23.54
N ALA A 531 -13.28 -25.09 -23.85
CA ALA A 531 -13.97 -23.82 -24.07
C ALA A 531 -13.62 -22.76 -23.02
N LYS A 532 -13.57 -23.14 -21.76
CA LYS A 532 -13.25 -22.28 -20.62
C LYS A 532 -11.84 -21.68 -20.67
N PHE A 533 -10.88 -22.37 -21.27
CA PHE A 533 -9.45 -22.02 -21.24
C PHE A 533 -8.91 -21.57 -22.60
N LEU A 534 -9.59 -21.95 -23.70
CA LEU A 534 -9.08 -21.75 -25.04
C LEU A 534 -8.78 -20.29 -25.34
N LYS A 535 -9.71 -19.39 -25.01
CA LYS A 535 -9.57 -17.96 -25.28
C LYS A 535 -8.37 -17.37 -24.55
N ALA A 536 -8.22 -17.64 -23.25
CA ALA A 536 -7.10 -17.17 -22.45
C ALA A 536 -5.77 -17.75 -22.94
N GLY A 537 -5.73 -19.04 -23.29
CA GLY A 537 -4.54 -19.70 -23.83
C GLY A 537 -4.07 -19.07 -25.14
N ILE A 538 -4.98 -18.85 -26.09
CA ILE A 538 -4.66 -18.21 -27.38
C ILE A 538 -4.24 -16.75 -27.18
N HIS A 539 -4.93 -16.00 -26.33
CA HIS A 539 -4.53 -14.62 -26.02
C HIS A 539 -3.11 -14.55 -25.45
N SER A 540 -2.70 -15.47 -24.56
CA SER A 540 -1.34 -15.49 -24.02
C SER A 540 -0.26 -15.73 -25.09
N LEU A 541 -0.60 -16.45 -26.15
CA LEU A 541 0.29 -16.67 -27.30
C LEU A 541 0.36 -15.44 -28.23
N ILE A 542 -0.71 -14.69 -28.35
CA ILE A 542 -0.79 -13.53 -29.26
C ILE A 542 -0.27 -12.26 -28.56
N ASP A 543 -0.42 -12.15 -27.28
CA ASP A 543 -0.08 -10.96 -26.46
C ASP A 543 1.43 -10.82 -26.18
N ASN A 544 2.29 -11.17 -27.14
CA ASN A 544 3.73 -11.04 -26.97
C ASN A 544 4.40 -10.35 -28.17
N LYS A 545 5.65 -9.90 -27.99
CA LYS A 545 6.41 -9.17 -29.02
C LYS A 545 6.69 -9.95 -30.30
N TYR A 546 6.50 -11.25 -30.30
CA TYR A 546 6.71 -12.14 -31.45
C TYR A 546 5.42 -12.54 -32.13
N SER A 547 4.27 -12.02 -31.72
CA SER A 547 2.95 -12.36 -32.29
C SER A 547 2.88 -12.24 -33.81
N ASN A 548 3.63 -11.29 -34.39
CA ASN A 548 3.73 -11.10 -35.84
C ASN A 548 4.63 -12.13 -36.56
N LYS A 549 5.18 -13.10 -35.84
CA LYS A 549 6.03 -14.19 -36.34
C LYS A 549 5.48 -15.57 -36.03
N LEU A 550 4.31 -15.61 -35.38
CA LEU A 550 3.66 -16.85 -34.96
C LEU A 550 2.48 -17.16 -35.86
N GLU A 551 2.34 -18.43 -36.21
CA GLU A 551 1.10 -19.03 -36.68
C GLU A 551 0.53 -19.91 -35.58
N ILE A 552 -0.77 -19.79 -35.29
CA ILE A 552 -1.43 -20.58 -34.25
C ILE A 552 -2.52 -21.42 -34.90
N LEU A 553 -2.36 -22.75 -34.82
CA LEU A 553 -3.33 -23.71 -35.34
C LEU A 553 -4.14 -24.30 -34.18
N ILE A 554 -5.41 -23.93 -34.04
CA ILE A 554 -6.32 -24.52 -33.08
C ILE A 554 -6.92 -25.80 -33.69
N ILE A 555 -6.57 -26.94 -33.12
CA ILE A 555 -7.01 -28.25 -33.58
C ILE A 555 -8.12 -28.75 -32.66
N ASN A 556 -9.36 -28.65 -33.08
CA ASN A 556 -10.50 -29.15 -32.31
C ASN A 556 -10.69 -30.66 -32.55
N ASP A 557 -10.45 -31.46 -31.51
CA ASP A 557 -10.57 -32.91 -31.54
C ASP A 557 -11.99 -33.39 -31.14
N GLY A 558 -13.02 -32.86 -31.83
CA GLY A 558 -14.39 -33.28 -31.64
C GLY A 558 -15.02 -32.86 -30.31
N SER A 559 -14.71 -31.64 -29.81
CA SER A 559 -15.26 -31.11 -28.56
C SER A 559 -16.79 -31.08 -28.56
N LYS A 560 -17.38 -31.38 -27.40
CA LYS A 560 -18.83 -31.36 -27.16
C LYS A 560 -19.30 -30.07 -26.46
N ASP A 561 -18.37 -29.25 -25.99
CA ASP A 561 -18.60 -27.93 -25.39
C ASP A 561 -18.44 -26.81 -26.43
N ASP A 562 -18.45 -25.54 -25.99
CA ASP A 562 -18.29 -24.36 -26.87
C ASP A 562 -16.89 -24.18 -27.47
N THR A 563 -15.96 -25.13 -27.34
CA THR A 563 -14.58 -25.03 -27.85
C THR A 563 -14.55 -24.69 -29.34
N ALA A 564 -15.34 -25.38 -30.19
CA ALA A 564 -15.39 -25.14 -31.62
C ALA A 564 -15.92 -23.74 -31.97
N LYS A 565 -16.93 -23.26 -31.24
CA LYS A 565 -17.50 -21.93 -31.36
C LYS A 565 -16.48 -20.85 -31.02
N ILE A 566 -15.80 -21.00 -29.89
CA ILE A 566 -14.75 -20.07 -29.44
C ILE A 566 -13.57 -20.06 -30.40
N GLY A 567 -13.15 -21.23 -30.93
CA GLY A 567 -12.10 -21.33 -31.96
C GLY A 567 -12.43 -20.50 -33.20
N LYS A 568 -13.68 -20.60 -33.72
CA LYS A 568 -14.16 -19.78 -34.86
C LYS A 568 -14.25 -18.29 -34.54
N GLU A 569 -14.59 -17.91 -33.31
CA GLU A 569 -14.58 -16.50 -32.87
C GLU A 569 -13.14 -15.95 -32.85
N LEU A 570 -12.18 -16.73 -32.37
CA LEU A 570 -10.76 -16.36 -32.35
C LEU A 570 -10.18 -16.22 -33.75
N GLU A 571 -10.55 -17.13 -34.68
CA GLU A 571 -10.13 -17.06 -36.07
C GLU A 571 -10.61 -15.74 -36.75
N LYS A 572 -11.84 -15.34 -36.52
CA LYS A 572 -12.39 -14.08 -37.07
C LYS A 572 -11.68 -12.83 -36.53
N LEU A 573 -11.15 -12.87 -35.32
CA LEU A 573 -10.41 -11.75 -34.74
C LEU A 573 -9.04 -11.52 -35.39
N THR A 574 -8.48 -12.55 -36.06
CA THR A 574 -7.15 -12.50 -36.69
C THR A 574 -7.19 -12.18 -38.19
N THR A 575 -8.36 -12.25 -38.84
CA THR A 575 -8.51 -12.10 -40.30
C THR A 575 -8.96 -10.73 -40.76
N ASN A 576 -9.22 -9.77 -39.86
CA ASN A 576 -9.65 -8.39 -40.20
C ASN A 576 -8.60 -7.32 -39.92
#